data_e233367fb7e6dd5efc15e42842111611
#
_entry.id   e233367fb7e6dd5efc15e42842111611
#
_cell.length_a   1.000
_cell.length_b   1.000
_cell.length_c   1.000
_cell.angle_alpha   90.00
_cell.angle_beta   90.00
_cell.angle_gamma   90.00
#
_symmetry.space_group_name_H-M   'P 1'
#
loop_
_entity.id
_entity.type
_entity.pdbx_description
1 polymer ?
#
loop_
_entity_poly.entity_id
_entity_poly.type
_entity_poly.pdbx_seq_one_letter_code
_entity_poly.pdbx_strand_id
1 'polypeptide(L)'
;MLTWDEEVKPTPRMPQPGVSQGAQGVASAVNRPVPQVLHDGALAPAVATHATAGISAGGPRRVNAADKRIINGQTDVNQLVPFKYKWAWEKYLSSCANHWMPQEVNMTRDIALWKDPNGLTEDERRIIKRNLGFFVTADSLAANNIVLGTYRHITAPECRQFLLRQAFEEAIHTHAYQYIVESLGLDESEIFNAYNEVQSIRDKDEFLIPFIQAIMNPEFKTGTPETDQTLLKSLIVFACLMEGLFFYVGFTQILALGRQNKMTGAAEQYQYILRDESMHCNFGIDLINQLKLENPQLWTAEFKLEIRALFEKAVELEYRYAEDTMPRGVLGLNASMFKGYLRYIANRRATQIGLEPLFPNEENPFPWMSEMIDLKKERNFFETRVIEYQSGGALSWD
;
A
#
# COMPACT_ATOMS: atom_id res chain seq x y z
N MET A 1 -16.33 -20.61 -8.19
CA MET A 1 -17.63 -20.22 -7.59
C MET A 1 -17.76 -21.01 -6.30
N LEU A 2 -17.45 -20.41 -5.17
CA LEU A 2 -17.67 -20.99 -3.84
C LEU A 2 -18.99 -20.39 -3.35
N THR A 3 -19.98 -21.23 -3.22
CA THR A 3 -21.30 -20.84 -2.68
C THR A 3 -21.24 -20.94 -1.16
N TRP A 4 -21.66 -19.87 -0.47
CA TRP A 4 -21.63 -19.71 0.99
C TRP A 4 -22.79 -20.42 1.72
N ASP A 5 -23.46 -21.41 1.08
CA ASP A 5 -24.65 -22.10 1.63
C ASP A 5 -24.34 -23.49 2.19
N GLU A 6 -23.14 -23.76 2.67
CA GLU A 6 -22.91 -24.99 3.47
C GLU A 6 -23.24 -24.73 4.95
N GLU A 7 -24.43 -25.18 5.36
CA GLU A 7 -24.82 -25.28 6.78
C GLU A 7 -23.77 -26.08 7.55
N VAL A 8 -23.03 -25.39 8.45
CA VAL A 8 -22.11 -26.04 9.40
C VAL A 8 -22.95 -26.84 10.37
N LYS A 9 -22.99 -28.16 10.21
CA LYS A 9 -23.59 -29.06 11.22
C LYS A 9 -22.81 -28.97 12.52
N PRO A 10 -23.47 -28.80 13.67
CA PRO A 10 -22.79 -28.70 14.95
C PRO A 10 -22.13 -30.04 15.30
N THR A 11 -20.85 -29.98 15.63
CA THR A 11 -20.06 -31.12 16.12
C THR A 11 -20.61 -31.62 17.44
N PRO A 12 -20.81 -32.93 17.64
CA PRO A 12 -21.28 -33.49 18.92
C PRO A 12 -20.29 -33.16 20.05
N ARG A 13 -20.80 -32.59 21.14
CA ARG A 13 -20.01 -32.39 22.37
C ARG A 13 -19.60 -33.75 22.94
N MET A 14 -18.30 -33.98 23.13
CA MET A 14 -17.81 -35.07 23.94
C MET A 14 -18.17 -34.84 25.41
N PRO A 15 -18.51 -35.91 26.17
CA PRO A 15 -18.82 -35.79 27.58
C PRO A 15 -17.56 -35.47 28.38
N GLN A 16 -17.67 -34.51 29.30
CA GLN A 16 -16.61 -34.17 30.25
C GLN A 16 -16.51 -35.31 31.31
N PRO A 17 -15.30 -35.71 31.67
CA PRO A 17 -15.11 -36.66 32.81
C PRO A 17 -15.32 -35.90 34.13
N GLY A 18 -16.10 -36.54 35.01
CA GLY A 18 -16.44 -36.03 36.33
C GLY A 18 -15.23 -35.86 37.25
N VAL A 19 -15.29 -34.82 38.05
CA VAL A 19 -14.35 -34.52 39.14
C VAL A 19 -14.61 -35.48 40.28
N SER A 20 -13.61 -36.32 40.61
CA SER A 20 -13.54 -37.00 41.92
C SER A 20 -12.30 -36.52 42.66
N GLN A 21 -12.51 -36.06 43.89
CA GLN A 21 -11.47 -35.71 44.86
C GLN A 21 -10.77 -36.95 45.40
N GLY A 22 -9.45 -36.84 45.61
CA GLY A 22 -8.80 -37.55 46.67
C GLY A 22 -7.45 -38.21 46.35
N ALA A 23 -6.48 -37.81 47.14
CA ALA A 23 -5.30 -38.54 47.61
C ALA A 23 -3.93 -38.37 46.92
N GLN A 24 -3.03 -37.94 47.77
CA GLN A 24 -1.58 -37.74 47.67
C GLN A 24 -0.80 -39.02 47.26
N GLY A 25 0.35 -38.84 46.60
CA GLY A 25 1.38 -39.85 46.57
C GLY A 25 2.39 -39.81 45.45
N VAL A 26 3.54 -39.24 45.75
CA VAL A 26 4.93 -39.67 45.40
C VAL A 26 5.36 -39.87 43.92
N ALA A 27 6.47 -39.26 43.63
CA ALA A 27 7.31 -39.26 42.43
C ALA A 27 7.70 -40.63 41.85
N SER A 28 7.84 -40.70 40.54
CA SER A 28 8.97 -41.36 39.86
C SER A 28 9.01 -41.07 38.38
N ALA A 29 10.15 -40.62 37.92
CA ALA A 29 10.51 -40.41 36.53
C ALA A 29 10.59 -41.77 35.80
N VAL A 30 9.92 -41.87 34.63
CA VAL A 30 10.21 -42.94 33.68
C VAL A 30 10.35 -42.34 32.28
N ASN A 31 11.59 -42.39 31.82
CA ASN A 31 12.02 -42.18 30.46
C ASN A 31 11.34 -43.19 29.53
N ARG A 32 10.66 -42.75 28.48
CA ARG A 32 10.25 -43.62 27.38
C ARG A 32 10.91 -43.16 26.08
N PRO A 33 11.52 -44.10 25.31
CA PRO A 33 12.17 -43.77 24.06
C PRO A 33 11.18 -43.58 22.92
N VAL A 34 11.50 -42.63 22.03
CA VAL A 34 10.81 -42.37 20.78
C VAL A 34 11.14 -43.47 19.77
N PRO A 35 10.20 -44.06 19.04
CA PRO A 35 10.50 -45.07 18.01
C PRO A 35 11.16 -44.39 16.80
N GLN A 36 12.33 -44.90 16.40
CA GLN A 36 12.94 -44.64 15.10
C GLN A 36 12.18 -45.42 14.02
N VAL A 37 11.67 -44.72 13.02
CA VAL A 37 11.16 -45.31 11.79
C VAL A 37 12.30 -45.39 10.80
N LEU A 38 12.76 -46.59 10.51
CA LEU A 38 13.64 -46.90 9.39
C LEU A 38 12.84 -46.84 8.09
N HIS A 39 13.23 -46.02 7.17
CA HIS A 39 12.82 -46.11 5.77
C HIS A 39 14.05 -46.39 4.90
N ASP A 40 14.08 -47.61 4.39
CA ASP A 40 14.89 -48.02 3.25
C ASP A 40 14.20 -47.61 1.95
N GLY A 41 14.97 -47.21 0.96
CA GLY A 41 14.56 -47.30 -0.45
C GLY A 41 14.62 -45.99 -1.26
N ALA A 42 15.79 -45.76 -1.81
CA ALA A 42 16.14 -45.07 -3.08
C ALA A 42 15.02 -44.47 -3.95
N LEU A 43 15.17 -43.18 -4.23
CA LEU A 43 15.33 -42.59 -5.58
C LEU A 43 15.42 -41.08 -5.41
N ALA A 44 16.62 -40.54 -5.62
CA ALA A 44 16.86 -39.11 -5.62
C ALA A 44 16.48 -38.50 -7.00
N PRO A 45 15.69 -37.41 -7.04
CA PRO A 45 15.77 -36.50 -8.17
C PRO A 45 16.90 -35.50 -7.94
N ALA A 46 17.69 -35.29 -8.98
CA ALA A 46 18.77 -34.31 -9.02
C ALA A 46 18.24 -32.91 -8.70
N VAL A 47 18.59 -32.42 -7.51
CA VAL A 47 18.43 -31.00 -7.16
C VAL A 47 19.56 -30.26 -7.89
N ALA A 48 19.20 -29.41 -8.81
CA ALA A 48 20.11 -28.46 -9.42
C ALA A 48 20.76 -27.62 -8.31
N THR A 49 22.03 -27.82 -8.09
CA THR A 49 22.85 -27.00 -7.20
C THR A 49 22.98 -25.62 -7.80
N HIS A 50 22.18 -24.66 -7.31
CA HIS A 50 22.53 -23.26 -7.47
C HIS A 50 23.87 -23.02 -6.78
N ALA A 51 24.86 -22.63 -7.56
CA ALA A 51 26.16 -22.23 -7.06
C ALA A 51 25.98 -21.04 -6.11
N THR A 52 25.95 -21.30 -4.82
CA THR A 52 26.18 -20.33 -3.78
C THR A 52 27.63 -19.91 -3.86
N ALA A 53 27.89 -18.65 -4.29
CA ALA A 53 29.19 -18.03 -4.15
C ALA A 53 29.68 -18.20 -2.71
N GLY A 54 30.90 -18.69 -2.56
CA GLY A 54 31.50 -19.24 -1.36
C GLY A 54 31.21 -18.49 -0.07
N ILE A 55 30.49 -19.16 0.81
CA ILE A 55 30.48 -18.84 2.24
C ILE A 55 31.78 -19.37 2.79
N SER A 56 32.75 -18.51 3.11
CA SER A 56 33.94 -18.86 3.85
C SER A 56 33.51 -19.45 5.20
N ALA A 57 34.07 -20.61 5.58
CA ALA A 57 33.86 -21.27 6.86
C ALA A 57 34.50 -20.46 8.01
N GLY A 58 33.92 -19.33 8.36
CA GLY A 58 34.16 -18.58 9.58
C GLY A 58 32.89 -18.66 10.43
N GLY A 59 32.99 -18.89 11.74
CA GLY A 59 31.87 -18.96 12.66
C GLY A 59 30.93 -17.74 12.54
N PRO A 60 29.77 -17.71 13.21
CA PRO A 60 28.72 -16.72 13.02
C PRO A 60 29.30 -15.30 13.14
N ARG A 61 29.49 -14.66 11.98
CA ARG A 61 30.02 -13.29 11.90
C ARG A 61 28.93 -12.34 12.36
N ARG A 62 29.26 -11.50 13.36
CA ARG A 62 28.37 -10.43 13.78
C ARG A 62 28.05 -9.53 12.59
N VAL A 63 26.77 -9.27 12.34
CA VAL A 63 26.32 -8.35 11.28
C VAL A 63 26.81 -6.94 11.57
N ASN A 64 27.43 -6.30 10.58
CA ASN A 64 27.78 -4.89 10.63
C ASN A 64 26.70 -4.09 9.89
N ALA A 65 26.10 -3.11 10.57
CA ALA A 65 25.08 -2.22 9.96
C ALA A 65 25.61 -1.54 8.69
N ALA A 66 26.91 -1.18 8.63
CA ALA A 66 27.50 -0.54 7.46
C ALA A 66 27.42 -1.38 6.18
N ASP A 67 27.39 -2.72 6.30
CA ASP A 67 27.35 -3.64 5.17
C ASP A 67 25.95 -3.78 4.54
N LYS A 68 24.90 -3.30 5.23
CA LYS A 68 23.53 -3.30 4.70
C LYS A 68 23.41 -2.28 3.55
N ARG A 69 22.63 -2.64 2.53
CA ARG A 69 22.26 -1.77 1.40
C ARG A 69 20.78 -1.92 1.09
N ILE A 70 20.18 -0.91 0.46
CA ILE A 70 18.79 -0.95 0.02
C ILE A 70 18.59 -2.09 -0.98
N ILE A 71 19.47 -2.16 -1.99
CA ILE A 71 19.51 -3.24 -2.99
C ILE A 71 20.92 -3.81 -3.06
N ASN A 72 21.04 -5.03 -3.57
CA ASN A 72 22.31 -5.72 -3.79
C ASN A 72 23.17 -5.87 -2.51
N GLY A 73 22.53 -5.92 -1.35
CA GLY A 73 23.19 -6.13 -0.06
C GLY A 73 23.72 -7.56 0.06
N GLN A 74 24.87 -7.69 0.76
CA GLN A 74 25.51 -8.96 1.07
C GLN A 74 25.10 -9.52 2.45
N THR A 75 24.30 -8.76 3.20
CA THR A 75 23.85 -9.10 4.55
C THR A 75 22.60 -9.98 4.45
N ASP A 76 22.45 -10.94 5.38
CA ASP A 76 21.23 -11.72 5.50
C ASP A 76 20.03 -10.81 5.75
N VAL A 77 19.03 -10.89 4.88
CA VAL A 77 17.81 -10.08 4.93
C VAL A 77 16.95 -10.35 6.18
N ASN A 78 17.20 -11.46 6.89
CA ASN A 78 16.52 -11.78 8.14
C ASN A 78 17.15 -11.11 9.37
N GLN A 79 18.31 -10.47 9.23
CA GLN A 79 19.01 -9.83 10.33
C GLN A 79 18.62 -8.34 10.44
N LEU A 80 17.55 -8.09 11.18
CA LEU A 80 17.03 -6.75 11.40
C LEU A 80 18.00 -5.88 12.22
N VAL A 81 18.58 -6.43 13.27
CA VAL A 81 19.50 -5.72 14.18
C VAL A 81 20.95 -6.11 13.89
N PRO A 82 21.90 -5.16 13.87
CA PRO A 82 21.79 -3.72 14.16
C PRO A 82 21.11 -2.93 13.03
N PHE A 83 20.36 -1.90 13.38
CA PHE A 83 19.69 -1.03 12.41
C PHE A 83 20.68 -0.13 11.65
N LYS A 84 20.56 -0.08 10.31
CA LYS A 84 21.15 0.94 9.46
C LYS A 84 20.10 1.99 9.05
N TYR A 85 18.91 1.53 8.68
CA TYR A 85 17.81 2.36 8.18
C TYR A 85 16.76 2.56 9.27
N LYS A 86 17.15 3.23 10.36
CA LYS A 86 16.25 3.52 11.49
C LYS A 86 14.97 4.22 11.02
N TRP A 87 15.06 5.13 10.05
CA TRP A 87 13.93 5.83 9.46
C TRP A 87 12.86 4.88 8.90
N ALA A 88 13.28 3.78 8.25
CA ALA A 88 12.34 2.79 7.71
C ALA A 88 11.66 2.00 8.84
N TRP A 89 12.41 1.65 9.87
CA TRP A 89 11.88 0.98 11.04
C TRP A 89 10.87 1.86 11.80
N GLU A 90 11.18 3.13 11.99
CA GLU A 90 10.27 4.11 12.62
C GLU A 90 8.97 4.27 11.82
N LYS A 91 9.05 4.35 10.49
CA LYS A 91 7.86 4.39 9.62
C LYS A 91 7.04 3.10 9.72
N TYR A 92 7.69 1.94 9.77
CA TYR A 92 7.00 0.66 10.01
C TYR A 92 6.23 0.67 11.33
N LEU A 93 6.85 1.12 12.42
CA LEU A 93 6.18 1.21 13.71
C LEU A 93 5.01 2.21 13.69
N SER A 94 5.17 3.35 13.04
CA SER A 94 4.09 4.34 12.86
C SER A 94 2.91 3.78 12.07
N SER A 95 3.18 3.06 10.99
CA SER A 95 2.14 2.40 10.20
C SER A 95 1.44 1.30 11.02
N CYS A 96 2.18 0.49 11.79
CA CYS A 96 1.58 -0.51 12.67
C CYS A 96 0.69 0.09 13.77
N ALA A 97 1.00 1.30 14.24
CA ALA A 97 0.18 2.02 15.22
C ALA A 97 -1.12 2.56 14.60
N ASN A 98 -1.14 2.81 13.29
CA ASN A 98 -2.32 3.27 12.56
C ASN A 98 -3.08 2.05 12.02
N HIS A 99 -4.16 1.66 12.69
CA HIS A 99 -5.01 0.55 12.24
C HIS A 99 -6.49 0.92 12.32
N TRP A 100 -7.23 0.45 11.36
CA TRP A 100 -8.66 0.66 11.22
C TRP A 100 -9.27 -0.47 10.39
N MET A 101 -10.59 -0.63 10.46
CA MET A 101 -11.30 -1.64 9.68
C MET A 101 -12.53 -1.02 9.03
N PRO A 102 -12.79 -1.31 7.75
CA PRO A 102 -13.89 -0.70 6.99
C PRO A 102 -15.26 -0.84 7.66
N GLN A 103 -15.56 -2.02 8.20
CA GLN A 103 -16.86 -2.32 8.83
C GLN A 103 -17.10 -1.58 10.16
N GLU A 104 -16.12 -0.88 10.69
CA GLU A 104 -16.28 -0.02 11.86
C GLU A 104 -16.86 1.36 11.50
N VAL A 105 -16.86 1.70 10.19
CA VAL A 105 -17.41 2.96 9.68
C VAL A 105 -18.91 2.81 9.42
N ASN A 106 -19.70 3.74 9.96
CA ASN A 106 -21.16 3.71 9.84
C ASN A 106 -21.62 4.25 8.48
N MET A 107 -22.18 3.38 7.63
CA MET A 107 -22.69 3.71 6.30
C MET A 107 -24.19 4.03 6.24
N THR A 108 -24.91 3.99 7.36
CA THR A 108 -26.39 4.14 7.38
C THR A 108 -26.87 5.41 6.69
N ARG A 109 -26.18 6.52 6.94
CA ARG A 109 -26.51 7.82 6.35
C ARG A 109 -26.23 7.86 4.85
N ASP A 110 -25.12 7.27 4.42
CA ASP A 110 -24.73 7.20 3.03
C ASP A 110 -25.71 6.32 2.24
N ILE A 111 -26.15 5.20 2.82
CA ILE A 111 -27.17 4.32 2.24
C ILE A 111 -28.49 5.07 2.03
N ALA A 112 -28.94 5.83 3.04
CA ALA A 112 -30.16 6.62 2.94
C ALA A 112 -30.04 7.69 1.84
N LEU A 113 -28.93 8.41 1.79
CA LEU A 113 -28.65 9.45 0.80
C LEU A 113 -28.54 8.87 -0.62
N TRP A 114 -27.90 7.70 -0.78
CA TRP A 114 -27.79 7.00 -2.06
C TRP A 114 -29.14 6.54 -2.61
N LYS A 115 -30.02 6.05 -1.73
CA LYS A 115 -31.39 5.59 -2.10
C LYS A 115 -32.38 6.71 -2.37
N ASP A 116 -32.14 7.90 -1.85
CA ASP A 116 -32.97 9.07 -2.12
C ASP A 116 -32.75 9.55 -3.57
N PRO A 117 -33.79 9.59 -4.42
CA PRO A 117 -33.69 10.10 -5.79
C PRO A 117 -33.17 11.54 -5.87
N ASN A 118 -33.41 12.36 -4.83
CA ASN A 118 -32.98 13.75 -4.73
C ASN A 118 -31.75 13.95 -3.83
N GLY A 119 -31.20 12.88 -3.27
CA GLY A 119 -30.09 12.93 -2.31
C GLY A 119 -28.77 13.36 -2.96
N LEU A 120 -28.45 12.77 -4.10
CA LEU A 120 -27.25 13.05 -4.87
C LEU A 120 -27.60 13.36 -6.32
N THR A 121 -26.85 14.28 -6.93
CA THR A 121 -26.91 14.54 -8.36
C THR A 121 -26.32 13.36 -9.14
N GLU A 122 -26.59 13.31 -10.44
CA GLU A 122 -26.04 12.31 -11.33
C GLU A 122 -24.50 12.38 -11.38
N ASP A 123 -23.93 13.60 -11.39
CA ASP A 123 -22.48 13.79 -11.39
C ASP A 123 -21.84 13.36 -10.05
N GLU A 124 -22.50 13.60 -8.92
CA GLU A 124 -22.03 13.11 -7.62
C GLU A 124 -22.05 11.58 -7.54
N ARG A 125 -23.08 10.93 -8.07
CA ARG A 125 -23.13 9.45 -8.20
C ARG A 125 -22.05 8.93 -9.12
N ARG A 126 -21.79 9.63 -10.24
CA ARG A 126 -20.73 9.31 -11.19
C ARG A 126 -19.35 9.36 -10.53
N ILE A 127 -19.06 10.41 -9.75
CA ILE A 127 -17.81 10.54 -8.98
C ILE A 127 -17.61 9.31 -8.09
N ILE A 128 -18.62 8.90 -7.33
CA ILE A 128 -18.52 7.75 -6.41
C ILE A 128 -18.20 6.47 -7.20
N LYS A 129 -18.98 6.16 -8.23
CA LYS A 129 -18.79 4.95 -9.04
C LYS A 129 -17.42 4.92 -9.74
N ARG A 130 -16.99 6.04 -10.33
CA ARG A 130 -15.71 6.13 -11.03
C ARG A 130 -14.52 5.96 -10.09
N ASN A 131 -14.59 6.57 -8.90
CA ASN A 131 -13.53 6.43 -7.92
C ASN A 131 -13.45 5.01 -7.35
N LEU A 132 -14.56 4.39 -7.01
CA LEU A 132 -14.55 2.99 -6.57
C LEU A 132 -13.97 2.07 -7.66
N GLY A 133 -14.38 2.26 -8.92
CA GLY A 133 -13.89 1.45 -10.05
C GLY A 133 -12.38 1.63 -10.33
N PHE A 134 -11.83 2.81 -10.10
CA PHE A 134 -10.39 3.05 -10.24
C PHE A 134 -9.61 2.46 -9.06
N PHE A 135 -9.97 2.81 -7.83
CA PHE A 135 -9.20 2.45 -6.63
C PHE A 135 -9.14 0.93 -6.40
N VAL A 136 -10.23 0.19 -6.64
CA VAL A 136 -10.22 -1.28 -6.51
C VAL A 136 -9.12 -1.93 -7.35
N THR A 137 -8.94 -1.47 -8.59
CA THR A 137 -7.89 -2.00 -9.47
C THR A 137 -6.51 -1.48 -9.07
N ALA A 138 -6.40 -0.19 -8.76
CA ALA A 138 -5.15 0.46 -8.42
C ALA A 138 -4.47 -0.18 -7.22
N ASP A 139 -5.19 -0.39 -6.11
CA ASP A 139 -4.63 -0.98 -4.89
C ASP A 139 -4.28 -2.45 -5.07
N SER A 140 -5.04 -3.18 -5.90
CA SER A 140 -4.66 -4.54 -6.31
C SER A 140 -3.35 -4.56 -7.11
N LEU A 141 -3.15 -3.58 -8.01
CA LEU A 141 -1.88 -3.43 -8.75
C LEU A 141 -0.73 -3.05 -7.79
N ALA A 142 -0.98 -2.16 -6.80
CA ALA A 142 0.00 -1.79 -5.78
C ALA A 142 0.44 -3.01 -4.96
N ALA A 143 -0.51 -3.77 -4.40
CA ALA A 143 -0.23 -4.99 -3.65
C ALA A 143 0.62 -5.99 -4.46
N ASN A 144 0.25 -6.24 -5.71
CA ASN A 144 0.99 -7.13 -6.60
C ASN A 144 2.40 -6.60 -6.89
N ASN A 145 2.56 -5.31 -7.16
CA ASN A 145 3.87 -4.69 -7.38
C ASN A 145 4.77 -4.82 -6.15
N ILE A 146 4.23 -4.61 -4.95
CA ILE A 146 4.98 -4.75 -3.69
C ILE A 146 5.43 -6.19 -3.51
N VAL A 147 4.50 -7.14 -3.50
CA VAL A 147 4.76 -8.54 -3.09
C VAL A 147 5.57 -9.30 -4.15
N LEU A 148 5.19 -9.19 -5.42
CA LEU A 148 5.76 -9.98 -6.51
C LEU A 148 6.96 -9.29 -7.19
N GLY A 149 7.04 -7.97 -7.12
CA GLY A 149 8.11 -7.18 -7.72
C GLY A 149 9.07 -6.62 -6.69
N THR A 150 8.71 -5.49 -6.06
CA THR A 150 9.61 -4.66 -5.24
C THR A 150 10.26 -5.42 -4.09
N TYR A 151 9.47 -6.14 -3.27
CA TYR A 151 9.96 -6.83 -2.07
C TYR A 151 11.14 -7.76 -2.34
N ARG A 152 11.13 -8.43 -3.49
CA ARG A 152 12.17 -9.39 -3.90
C ARG A 152 13.54 -8.72 -4.06
N HIS A 153 13.56 -7.47 -4.51
CA HIS A 153 14.80 -6.76 -4.85
C HIS A 153 15.35 -5.90 -3.71
N ILE A 154 14.51 -5.59 -2.71
CA ILE A 154 14.93 -4.83 -1.53
C ILE A 154 15.65 -5.76 -0.56
N THR A 155 16.91 -5.48 -0.26
CA THR A 155 17.76 -6.29 0.63
C THR A 155 17.93 -5.72 2.03
N ALA A 156 17.40 -4.51 2.28
CA ALA A 156 17.37 -3.89 3.60
C ALA A 156 16.23 -4.47 4.45
N PRO A 157 16.51 -5.17 5.57
CA PRO A 157 15.47 -5.81 6.40
C PRO A 157 14.46 -4.82 6.93
N GLU A 158 14.87 -3.63 7.32
CA GLU A 158 14.02 -2.56 7.85
C GLU A 158 12.97 -2.13 6.81
N CYS A 159 13.40 -1.97 5.55
CA CYS A 159 12.50 -1.61 4.45
C CYS A 159 11.53 -2.74 4.10
N ARG A 160 11.97 -3.99 4.19
CA ARG A 160 11.11 -5.16 3.97
C ARG A 160 9.96 -5.24 4.95
N GLN A 161 10.17 -4.88 6.23
CA GLN A 161 9.09 -4.86 7.21
C GLN A 161 8.02 -3.82 6.83
N PHE A 162 8.43 -2.64 6.38
CA PHE A 162 7.47 -1.64 5.92
C PHE A 162 6.70 -2.11 4.68
N LEU A 163 7.38 -2.68 3.68
CA LEU A 163 6.72 -3.18 2.45
C LEU A 163 5.68 -4.25 2.73
N LEU A 164 5.90 -5.13 3.71
CA LEU A 164 4.90 -6.12 4.14
C LEU A 164 3.69 -5.44 4.79
N ARG A 165 3.93 -4.40 5.60
CA ARG A 165 2.85 -3.64 6.22
C ARG A 165 2.06 -2.87 5.15
N GLN A 166 2.72 -2.21 4.20
CA GLN A 166 2.09 -1.53 3.09
C GLN A 166 1.20 -2.48 2.29
N ALA A 167 1.71 -3.66 1.89
CA ALA A 167 0.92 -4.64 1.15
C ALA A 167 -0.34 -5.11 1.93
N PHE A 168 -0.26 -5.16 3.27
CA PHE A 168 -1.42 -5.44 4.11
C PHE A 168 -2.43 -4.29 4.10
N GLU A 169 -1.96 -3.04 4.13
CA GLU A 169 -2.82 -1.85 4.07
C GLU A 169 -3.55 -1.76 2.74
N GLU A 170 -2.93 -2.11 1.61
CA GLU A 170 -3.60 -2.22 0.30
C GLU A 170 -4.77 -3.23 0.31
N ALA A 171 -4.63 -4.33 1.05
CA ALA A 171 -5.73 -5.28 1.21
C ALA A 171 -6.89 -4.71 2.07
N ILE A 172 -6.59 -3.88 3.06
CA ILE A 172 -7.61 -3.14 3.83
C ILE A 172 -8.32 -2.11 2.95
N HIS A 173 -7.59 -1.39 2.10
CA HIS A 173 -8.16 -0.44 1.14
C HIS A 173 -9.11 -1.13 0.17
N THR A 174 -8.71 -2.25 -0.43
CA THR A 174 -9.58 -3.06 -1.30
C THR A 174 -10.85 -3.49 -0.56
N HIS A 175 -10.74 -3.92 0.70
CA HIS A 175 -11.90 -4.25 1.52
C HIS A 175 -12.79 -3.02 1.80
N ALA A 176 -12.21 -1.83 1.97
CA ALA A 176 -12.99 -0.61 2.15
C ALA A 176 -13.86 -0.29 0.94
N TYR A 177 -13.30 -0.41 -0.27
CA TYR A 177 -14.07 -0.18 -1.49
C TYR A 177 -15.18 -1.24 -1.67
N GLN A 178 -14.88 -2.51 -1.41
CA GLN A 178 -15.88 -3.58 -1.41
C GLN A 178 -17.01 -3.26 -0.41
N TYR A 179 -16.67 -2.88 0.80
CA TYR A 179 -17.65 -2.54 1.84
C TYR A 179 -18.54 -1.35 1.46
N ILE A 180 -17.99 -0.34 0.76
CA ILE A 180 -18.78 0.78 0.23
C ILE A 180 -19.72 0.29 -0.88
N VAL A 181 -19.23 -0.51 -1.83
CA VAL A 181 -20.01 -1.08 -2.94
C VAL A 181 -21.21 -1.88 -2.43
N GLU A 182 -20.96 -2.81 -1.50
CA GLU A 182 -21.99 -3.63 -0.86
C GLU A 182 -22.99 -2.79 -0.06
N SER A 183 -22.50 -1.85 0.75
CA SER A 183 -23.35 -0.99 1.57
C SER A 183 -24.32 -0.17 0.75
N LEU A 184 -23.87 0.37 -0.38
CA LEU A 184 -24.69 1.17 -1.27
C LEU A 184 -25.58 0.34 -2.20
N GLY A 185 -25.34 -0.98 -2.29
CA GLY A 185 -26.03 -1.88 -3.22
C GLY A 185 -25.71 -1.57 -4.69
N LEU A 186 -24.43 -1.24 -4.97
CA LEU A 186 -23.96 -1.00 -6.34
C LEU A 186 -23.84 -2.32 -7.10
N ASP A 187 -23.94 -2.26 -8.43
CA ASP A 187 -23.60 -3.40 -9.28
C ASP A 187 -22.09 -3.64 -9.27
N GLU A 188 -21.69 -4.71 -8.63
CA GLU A 188 -20.27 -5.11 -8.52
C GLU A 188 -19.64 -5.31 -9.91
N SER A 189 -20.39 -5.83 -10.87
CA SER A 189 -19.88 -6.02 -12.23
C SER A 189 -19.56 -4.70 -12.92
N GLU A 190 -20.42 -3.68 -12.73
CA GLU A 190 -20.15 -2.32 -13.24
C GLU A 190 -18.88 -1.72 -12.61
N ILE A 191 -18.74 -1.83 -11.27
CA ILE A 191 -17.65 -1.21 -10.55
C ILE A 191 -16.32 -1.94 -10.82
N PHE A 192 -16.29 -3.26 -10.64
CA PHE A 192 -15.04 -4.02 -10.75
C PHE A 192 -14.56 -4.27 -12.17
N ASN A 193 -15.42 -4.00 -13.19
CA ASN A 193 -15.03 -4.05 -14.59
C ASN A 193 -14.70 -2.67 -15.19
N ALA A 194 -14.71 -1.61 -14.36
CA ALA A 194 -14.48 -0.24 -14.84
C ALA A 194 -13.12 -0.07 -15.53
N TYR A 195 -12.08 -0.81 -15.12
CA TYR A 195 -10.76 -0.78 -15.76
C TYR A 195 -10.77 -1.25 -17.23
N ASN A 196 -11.77 -2.06 -17.63
CA ASN A 196 -11.97 -2.48 -19.02
C ASN A 196 -12.87 -1.52 -19.82
N GLU A 197 -13.86 -0.92 -19.16
CA GLU A 197 -14.94 -0.19 -19.83
C GLU A 197 -14.73 1.31 -19.85
N VAL A 198 -14.03 1.87 -18.85
CA VAL A 198 -13.81 3.29 -18.69
C VAL A 198 -12.45 3.68 -19.23
N GLN A 199 -12.42 4.41 -20.35
CA GLN A 199 -11.18 4.74 -21.06
C GLN A 199 -10.18 5.48 -20.17
N SER A 200 -10.63 6.44 -19.36
CA SER A 200 -9.73 7.24 -18.49
C SER A 200 -9.08 6.38 -17.39
N ILE A 201 -9.74 5.33 -16.91
CA ILE A 201 -9.17 4.35 -15.96
C ILE A 201 -8.20 3.44 -16.69
N ARG A 202 -8.61 2.88 -17.83
CA ARG A 202 -7.77 2.00 -18.65
C ARG A 202 -6.45 2.66 -19.04
N ASP A 203 -6.49 3.92 -19.47
CA ASP A 203 -5.29 4.66 -19.87
C ASP A 203 -4.27 4.77 -18.71
N LYS A 204 -4.75 4.90 -17.45
CA LYS A 204 -3.91 4.93 -16.25
C LYS A 204 -3.30 3.55 -15.96
N ASP A 205 -4.09 2.50 -16.05
CA ASP A 205 -3.63 1.11 -15.84
C ASP A 205 -2.62 0.70 -16.92
N GLU A 206 -2.89 0.99 -18.19
CA GLU A 206 -1.96 0.75 -19.31
C GLU A 206 -0.64 1.51 -19.15
N PHE A 207 -0.67 2.68 -18.51
CA PHE A 207 0.54 3.42 -18.17
C PHE A 207 1.35 2.72 -17.07
N LEU A 208 0.71 2.13 -16.05
CA LEU A 208 1.36 1.52 -14.89
C LEU A 208 1.89 0.10 -15.17
N ILE A 209 1.14 -0.71 -15.91
CA ILE A 209 1.41 -2.14 -16.13
C ILE A 209 2.83 -2.44 -16.61
N PRO A 210 3.44 -1.72 -17.55
CA PRO A 210 4.79 -2.02 -18.03
C PRO A 210 5.86 -1.97 -16.92
N PHE A 211 5.71 -1.07 -15.95
CA PHE A 211 6.66 -0.93 -14.84
C PHE A 211 6.52 -2.05 -13.81
N ILE A 212 5.30 -2.57 -13.62
CA ILE A 212 5.05 -3.75 -12.81
C ILE A 212 5.66 -4.97 -13.47
N GLN A 213 5.33 -5.21 -14.73
CA GLN A 213 5.78 -6.38 -15.48
C GLN A 213 7.30 -6.46 -15.59
N ALA A 214 7.98 -5.32 -15.73
CA ALA A 214 9.43 -5.27 -15.81
C ALA A 214 10.12 -5.90 -14.61
N ILE A 215 9.69 -5.56 -13.38
CA ILE A 215 10.32 -6.06 -12.15
C ILE A 215 9.70 -7.34 -11.60
N MET A 216 8.50 -7.73 -12.03
CA MET A 216 7.87 -9.00 -11.68
C MET A 216 8.42 -10.18 -12.48
N ASN A 217 9.04 -9.94 -13.62
CA ASN A 217 9.63 -11.01 -14.44
C ASN A 217 10.57 -11.87 -13.56
N PRO A 218 10.38 -13.20 -13.48
CA PRO A 218 11.21 -14.09 -12.67
C PRO A 218 12.71 -14.00 -13.00
N GLU A 219 13.05 -13.72 -14.26
CA GLU A 219 14.42 -13.58 -14.74
C GLU A 219 15.04 -12.20 -14.45
N PHE A 220 14.22 -11.21 -14.07
CA PHE A 220 14.74 -9.89 -13.73
C PHE A 220 15.56 -9.93 -12.44
N LYS A 221 16.79 -9.42 -12.52
CA LYS A 221 17.73 -9.30 -11.39
C LYS A 221 18.38 -7.94 -11.40
N THR A 222 18.47 -7.33 -10.24
CA THR A 222 19.28 -6.12 -10.01
C THR A 222 20.76 -6.46 -9.98
N GLY A 223 21.63 -5.46 -10.13
CA GLY A 223 23.10 -5.59 -10.05
C GLY A 223 23.86 -5.01 -11.22
N THR A 224 23.15 -4.51 -12.25
CA THR A 224 23.76 -3.66 -13.29
C THR A 224 23.12 -2.28 -13.28
N PRO A 225 23.78 -1.22 -13.78
CA PRO A 225 23.20 0.12 -13.83
C PRO A 225 21.82 0.15 -14.51
N GLU A 226 21.63 -0.61 -15.58
CA GLU A 226 20.38 -0.66 -16.35
C GLU A 226 19.25 -1.33 -15.57
N THR A 227 19.52 -2.45 -14.90
CA THR A 227 18.53 -3.15 -14.10
C THR A 227 18.22 -2.40 -12.80
N ASP A 228 19.22 -1.78 -12.20
CA ASP A 228 19.04 -0.94 -11.01
C ASP A 228 18.23 0.33 -11.32
N GLN A 229 18.44 0.95 -12.51
CA GLN A 229 17.59 2.05 -13.00
C GLN A 229 16.18 1.59 -13.31
N THR A 230 15.98 0.37 -13.82
CA THR A 230 14.62 -0.19 -14.05
C THR A 230 13.87 -0.33 -12.74
N LEU A 231 14.50 -0.84 -11.68
CA LEU A 231 13.91 -0.89 -10.36
C LEU A 231 13.62 0.51 -9.81
N LEU A 232 14.60 1.43 -9.89
CA LEU A 232 14.44 2.81 -9.44
C LEU A 232 13.27 3.51 -10.15
N LYS A 233 13.12 3.30 -11.46
CA LYS A 233 11.99 3.82 -12.25
C LYS A 233 10.65 3.27 -11.76
N SER A 234 10.55 1.97 -11.53
CA SER A 234 9.35 1.35 -10.99
C SER A 234 8.99 1.92 -9.61
N LEU A 235 9.96 2.10 -8.70
CA LEU A 235 9.73 2.72 -7.40
C LEU A 235 9.20 4.15 -7.54
N ILE A 236 9.74 4.96 -8.46
CA ILE A 236 9.28 6.33 -8.72
C ILE A 236 7.85 6.33 -9.27
N VAL A 237 7.54 5.45 -10.22
CA VAL A 237 6.20 5.36 -10.80
C VAL A 237 5.17 5.00 -9.74
N PHE A 238 5.46 4.03 -8.88
CA PHE A 238 4.50 3.63 -7.84
C PHE A 238 4.37 4.67 -6.73
N ALA A 239 5.46 5.08 -6.10
CA ALA A 239 5.40 6.00 -4.97
C ALA A 239 5.00 7.43 -5.35
N CYS A 240 5.51 7.95 -6.48
CA CYS A 240 5.31 9.35 -6.83
C CYS A 240 4.17 9.59 -7.82
N LEU A 241 3.92 8.65 -8.75
CA LEU A 241 2.89 8.84 -9.78
C LEU A 241 1.60 8.11 -9.44
N MET A 242 1.65 6.88 -8.96
CA MET A 242 0.44 6.15 -8.59
C MET A 242 -0.10 6.64 -7.24
N GLU A 243 0.57 6.35 -6.14
CA GLU A 243 0.14 6.74 -4.80
C GLU A 243 0.26 8.26 -4.57
N GLY A 244 1.28 8.91 -5.16
CA GLY A 244 1.59 10.32 -4.99
C GLY A 244 0.83 11.29 -5.90
N LEU A 245 0.17 10.82 -6.97
CA LEU A 245 -0.52 11.67 -7.95
C LEU A 245 -1.88 11.10 -8.40
N PHE A 246 -1.95 9.85 -8.92
CA PHE A 246 -3.17 9.27 -9.49
C PHE A 246 -4.33 9.10 -8.49
N PHE A 247 -4.05 9.07 -7.21
CA PHE A 247 -5.08 8.97 -6.17
C PHE A 247 -5.70 10.32 -5.81
N TYR A 248 -5.04 11.44 -6.16
CA TYR A 248 -5.39 12.75 -5.60
C TYR A 248 -6.65 13.37 -6.18
N VAL A 249 -7.04 13.07 -7.43
CA VAL A 249 -8.36 13.47 -7.94
C VAL A 249 -9.45 12.79 -7.14
N GLY A 250 -9.36 11.47 -6.98
CA GLY A 250 -10.35 10.68 -6.26
C GLY A 250 -10.48 11.08 -4.80
N PHE A 251 -9.37 11.20 -4.09
CA PHE A 251 -9.38 11.67 -2.69
C PHE A 251 -10.04 13.04 -2.56
N THR A 252 -9.65 14.00 -3.39
CA THR A 252 -10.20 15.35 -3.34
C THR A 252 -11.70 15.36 -3.62
N GLN A 253 -12.17 14.58 -4.58
CA GLN A 253 -13.59 14.49 -4.94
C GLN A 253 -14.45 13.91 -3.82
N ILE A 254 -14.06 12.76 -3.27
CA ILE A 254 -14.83 12.09 -2.20
C ILE A 254 -14.79 12.91 -0.90
N LEU A 255 -13.63 13.44 -0.55
CA LEU A 255 -13.49 14.27 0.65
C LEU A 255 -14.23 15.61 0.52
N ALA A 256 -14.35 16.18 -0.68
CA ALA A 256 -15.17 17.36 -0.91
C ALA A 256 -16.67 17.09 -0.72
N LEU A 257 -17.16 15.90 -1.13
CA LEU A 257 -18.54 15.48 -0.81
C LEU A 257 -18.74 15.38 0.71
N GLY A 258 -17.78 14.79 1.43
CA GLY A 258 -17.80 14.72 2.90
C GLY A 258 -17.87 16.10 3.55
N ARG A 259 -17.13 17.09 3.06
CA ARG A 259 -17.16 18.49 3.52
C ARG A 259 -18.53 19.15 3.30
N GLN A 260 -19.28 18.71 2.31
CA GLN A 260 -20.67 19.13 2.06
C GLN A 260 -21.69 18.30 2.85
N ASN A 261 -21.22 17.47 3.78
CA ASN A 261 -22.05 16.60 4.58
C ASN A 261 -22.79 15.51 3.75
N LYS A 262 -22.21 15.13 2.60
CA LYS A 262 -22.67 14.07 1.72
C LYS A 262 -21.68 12.91 1.74
N MET A 263 -22.18 11.68 1.70
CA MET A 263 -21.34 10.47 1.67
C MET A 263 -20.26 10.47 2.77
N THR A 264 -20.67 10.78 3.99
CA THR A 264 -19.77 11.00 5.12
C THR A 264 -19.05 9.74 5.59
N GLY A 265 -19.69 8.57 5.49
CA GLY A 265 -19.06 7.28 5.79
C GLY A 265 -18.03 6.91 4.75
N ALA A 266 -18.33 7.08 3.46
CA ALA A 266 -17.34 6.90 2.39
C ALA A 266 -16.18 7.89 2.57
N ALA A 267 -16.45 9.16 2.84
CA ALA A 267 -15.42 10.17 3.06
C ALA A 267 -14.54 9.85 4.28
N GLU A 268 -15.10 9.27 5.35
CA GLU A 268 -14.32 8.81 6.51
C GLU A 268 -13.35 7.69 6.13
N GLN A 269 -13.79 6.68 5.38
CA GLN A 269 -12.92 5.61 4.89
C GLN A 269 -11.82 6.16 3.99
N TYR A 270 -12.16 7.03 3.03
CA TYR A 270 -11.17 7.68 2.15
C TYR A 270 -10.17 8.56 2.92
N GLN A 271 -10.55 9.09 4.08
CA GLN A 271 -9.62 9.83 4.93
C GLN A 271 -8.60 8.91 5.61
N TYR A 272 -9.01 7.69 6.01
CA TYR A 272 -8.10 6.69 6.54
C TYR A 272 -7.15 6.20 5.46
N ILE A 273 -7.67 5.90 4.27
CA ILE A 273 -6.88 5.50 3.10
C ILE A 273 -5.87 6.60 2.75
N LEU A 274 -6.28 7.86 2.61
CA LEU A 274 -5.38 8.98 2.31
C LEU A 274 -4.21 9.09 3.30
N ARG A 275 -4.45 8.78 4.58
CA ARG A 275 -3.39 8.77 5.60
C ARG A 275 -2.38 7.66 5.33
N ASP A 276 -2.86 6.44 5.08
CA ASP A 276 -2.01 5.29 4.77
C ASP A 276 -1.21 5.58 3.50
N GLU A 277 -1.85 6.06 2.43
CA GLU A 277 -1.20 6.43 1.17
C GLU A 277 -0.15 7.54 1.33
N SER A 278 -0.38 8.48 2.25
CA SER A 278 0.62 9.49 2.56
C SER A 278 1.86 8.90 3.21
N MET A 279 1.71 7.87 4.06
CA MET A 279 2.84 7.13 4.63
C MET A 279 3.56 6.30 3.57
N HIS A 280 2.82 5.62 2.68
CA HIS A 280 3.35 4.82 1.57
C HIS A 280 4.20 5.69 0.63
N CYS A 281 3.63 6.79 0.15
CA CYS A 281 4.33 7.74 -0.72
C CYS A 281 5.60 8.30 -0.05
N ASN A 282 5.53 8.71 1.20
CA ASN A 282 6.68 9.24 1.93
C ASN A 282 7.76 8.17 2.19
N PHE A 283 7.37 6.92 2.45
CA PHE A 283 8.33 5.82 2.56
C PHE A 283 9.02 5.57 1.21
N GLY A 284 8.25 5.51 0.13
CA GLY A 284 8.78 5.29 -1.22
C GLY A 284 9.75 6.39 -1.64
N ILE A 285 9.45 7.67 -1.34
CA ILE A 285 10.34 8.81 -1.58
C ILE A 285 11.66 8.67 -0.81
N ASP A 286 11.61 8.30 0.47
CA ASP A 286 12.82 8.08 1.28
C ASP A 286 13.63 6.90 0.76
N LEU A 287 12.96 5.81 0.34
CA LEU A 287 13.60 4.65 -0.28
C LEU A 287 14.31 5.02 -1.59
N ILE A 288 13.64 5.79 -2.46
CA ILE A 288 14.21 6.31 -3.72
C ILE A 288 15.45 7.17 -3.43
N ASN A 289 15.36 8.10 -2.48
CA ASN A 289 16.46 8.99 -2.14
C ASN A 289 17.64 8.23 -1.52
N GLN A 290 17.37 7.25 -0.65
CA GLN A 290 18.40 6.41 -0.07
C GLN A 290 19.09 5.54 -1.15
N LEU A 291 18.32 4.99 -2.10
CA LEU A 291 18.86 4.20 -3.21
C LEU A 291 19.76 5.05 -4.11
N LYS A 292 19.36 6.28 -4.42
CA LYS A 292 20.17 7.25 -5.18
C LYS A 292 21.45 7.65 -4.43
N LEU A 293 21.36 7.84 -3.10
CA LEU A 293 22.53 8.14 -2.27
C LEU A 293 23.55 7.00 -2.30
N GLU A 294 23.07 5.77 -2.27
CA GLU A 294 23.93 4.58 -2.34
C GLU A 294 24.44 4.27 -3.75
N ASN A 295 23.76 4.75 -4.78
CA ASN A 295 24.05 4.48 -6.20
C ASN A 295 23.92 5.76 -7.04
N PRO A 296 24.77 6.78 -6.81
CA PRO A 296 24.63 8.09 -7.48
C PRO A 296 24.76 8.03 -9.00
N GLN A 297 25.43 7.00 -9.53
CA GLN A 297 25.58 6.76 -10.98
C GLN A 297 24.24 6.47 -11.68
N LEU A 298 23.18 6.10 -10.95
CA LEU A 298 21.86 5.83 -11.53
C LEU A 298 21.10 7.11 -11.88
N TRP A 299 21.42 8.23 -11.22
CA TRP A 299 20.69 9.49 -11.34
C TRP A 299 21.28 10.40 -12.42
N THR A 300 21.39 9.88 -13.67
CA THR A 300 21.97 10.58 -14.82
C THR A 300 21.06 11.68 -15.36
N ALA A 301 21.58 12.54 -16.22
CA ALA A 301 20.81 13.59 -16.88
C ALA A 301 19.70 13.00 -17.78
N GLU A 302 20.04 11.93 -18.51
CA GLU A 302 19.12 11.20 -19.39
C GLU A 302 17.99 10.57 -18.60
N PHE A 303 18.31 9.90 -17.47
CA PHE A 303 17.30 9.29 -16.60
C PHE A 303 16.37 10.34 -16.00
N LYS A 304 16.89 11.50 -15.58
CA LYS A 304 16.05 12.62 -15.09
C LYS A 304 15.07 13.13 -16.15
N LEU A 305 15.50 13.21 -17.41
CA LEU A 305 14.61 13.62 -18.52
C LEU A 305 13.51 12.58 -18.75
N GLU A 306 13.85 11.29 -18.69
CA GLU A 306 12.85 10.22 -18.79
C GLU A 306 11.82 10.29 -17.65
N ILE A 307 12.27 10.42 -16.40
CA ILE A 307 11.36 10.55 -15.25
C ILE A 307 10.48 11.78 -15.37
N ARG A 308 11.04 12.92 -15.83
CA ARG A 308 10.26 14.14 -16.09
C ARG A 308 9.12 13.89 -17.09
N ALA A 309 9.40 13.20 -18.20
CA ALA A 309 8.39 12.87 -19.20
C ALA A 309 7.27 11.96 -18.63
N LEU A 310 7.62 11.03 -17.70
CA LEU A 310 6.63 10.20 -17.02
C LEU A 310 5.71 11.03 -16.12
N PHE A 311 6.24 12.01 -15.39
CA PHE A 311 5.42 12.95 -14.61
C PHE A 311 4.47 13.76 -15.48
N GLU A 312 4.97 14.32 -16.58
CA GLU A 312 4.16 15.12 -17.52
C GLU A 312 3.01 14.27 -18.10
N LYS A 313 3.31 13.02 -18.47
CA LYS A 313 2.31 12.07 -18.96
C LYS A 313 1.28 11.69 -17.90
N ALA A 314 1.72 11.47 -16.68
CA ALA A 314 0.83 11.12 -15.56
C ALA A 314 -0.13 12.27 -15.23
N VAL A 315 0.34 13.54 -15.25
CA VAL A 315 -0.52 14.72 -15.06
C VAL A 315 -1.59 14.80 -16.15
N GLU A 316 -1.24 14.50 -17.41
CA GLU A 316 -2.20 14.49 -18.53
C GLU A 316 -3.27 13.42 -18.32
N LEU A 317 -2.87 12.19 -17.95
CA LEU A 317 -3.80 11.08 -17.73
C LEU A 317 -4.76 11.38 -16.57
N GLU A 318 -4.23 11.88 -15.47
CA GLU A 318 -5.03 12.18 -14.30
C GLU A 318 -5.99 13.37 -14.54
N TYR A 319 -5.58 14.32 -15.37
CA TYR A 319 -6.47 15.42 -15.78
C TYR A 319 -7.65 14.90 -16.64
N ARG A 320 -7.39 13.99 -17.58
CA ARG A 320 -8.45 13.33 -18.35
C ARG A 320 -9.42 12.54 -17.46
N TYR A 321 -8.89 11.89 -16.43
CA TYR A 321 -9.70 11.22 -15.43
C TYR A 321 -10.59 12.21 -14.66
N ALA A 322 -10.06 13.39 -14.27
CA ALA A 322 -10.85 14.43 -13.64
C ALA A 322 -11.97 14.97 -14.55
N GLU A 323 -11.73 15.10 -15.86
CA GLU A 323 -12.76 15.48 -16.84
C GLU A 323 -13.84 14.40 -16.99
N ASP A 324 -13.46 13.14 -17.02
CA ASP A 324 -14.43 12.03 -17.12
C ASP A 324 -15.29 11.88 -15.87
N THR A 325 -14.70 12.04 -14.69
CA THR A 325 -15.43 11.89 -13.41
C THR A 325 -16.43 13.02 -13.15
N MET A 326 -16.18 14.24 -13.68
CA MET A 326 -16.98 15.43 -13.42
C MET A 326 -17.20 16.27 -14.69
N PRO A 327 -17.88 15.76 -15.71
CA PRO A 327 -18.01 16.47 -16.99
C PRO A 327 -18.75 17.81 -16.86
N ARG A 328 -19.66 17.95 -15.91
CA ARG A 328 -20.41 19.19 -15.63
C ARG A 328 -19.95 19.91 -14.35
N GLY A 329 -19.07 19.26 -13.58
CA GLY A 329 -18.68 19.71 -12.25
C GLY A 329 -19.71 19.40 -11.18
N VAL A 330 -19.30 19.55 -9.93
CA VAL A 330 -20.17 19.49 -8.75
C VAL A 330 -19.96 20.76 -7.92
N LEU A 331 -20.82 21.00 -6.94
CA LEU A 331 -20.71 22.19 -6.11
C LEU A 331 -19.31 22.36 -5.51
N GLY A 332 -18.63 23.45 -5.86
CA GLY A 332 -17.30 23.78 -5.37
C GLY A 332 -16.14 23.07 -6.06
N LEU A 333 -16.40 22.18 -7.04
CA LEU A 333 -15.37 21.46 -7.81
C LEU A 333 -15.70 21.44 -9.31
N ASN A 334 -14.67 21.63 -10.13
CA ASN A 334 -14.74 21.38 -11.57
C ASN A 334 -13.39 20.88 -12.10
N ALA A 335 -13.38 20.24 -13.26
CA ALA A 335 -12.19 19.64 -13.83
C ALA A 335 -11.03 20.65 -14.03
N SER A 336 -11.32 21.92 -14.36
CA SER A 336 -10.28 22.92 -14.58
C SER A 336 -9.46 23.25 -13.33
N MET A 337 -10.06 23.15 -12.13
CA MET A 337 -9.35 23.34 -10.86
C MET A 337 -8.31 22.24 -10.64
N PHE A 338 -8.60 21.01 -11.08
CA PHE A 338 -7.67 19.91 -10.97
C PHE A 338 -6.42 20.09 -11.84
N LYS A 339 -6.47 20.83 -12.91
CA LYS A 339 -5.29 21.08 -13.75
C LYS A 339 -4.16 21.76 -12.97
N GLY A 340 -4.47 22.82 -12.25
CA GLY A 340 -3.50 23.49 -11.35
C GLY A 340 -3.10 22.58 -10.17
N TYR A 341 -4.08 21.90 -9.57
CA TYR A 341 -3.81 21.02 -8.44
C TYR A 341 -2.85 19.88 -8.79
N LEU A 342 -3.07 19.20 -9.91
CA LEU A 342 -2.23 18.09 -10.35
C LEU A 342 -0.80 18.54 -10.67
N ARG A 343 -0.64 19.72 -11.28
CA ARG A 343 0.68 20.31 -11.51
C ARG A 343 1.38 20.68 -10.21
N TYR A 344 0.65 21.25 -9.25
CA TYR A 344 1.17 21.51 -7.91
C TYR A 344 1.65 20.24 -7.22
N ILE A 345 0.85 19.17 -7.22
CA ILE A 345 1.22 17.87 -6.64
C ILE A 345 2.43 17.25 -7.37
N ALA A 346 2.44 17.28 -8.71
CA ALA A 346 3.55 16.78 -9.52
C ALA A 346 4.87 17.51 -9.20
N ASN A 347 4.82 18.86 -9.07
CA ASN A 347 5.98 19.65 -8.62
C ASN A 347 6.47 19.20 -7.25
N ARG A 348 5.55 19.03 -6.29
CA ARG A 348 5.88 18.56 -4.94
C ARG A 348 6.60 17.21 -4.98
N ARG A 349 6.06 16.25 -5.71
CA ARG A 349 6.67 14.89 -5.82
C ARG A 349 8.00 14.92 -6.56
N ALA A 350 8.09 15.65 -7.65
CA ALA A 350 9.32 15.80 -8.43
C ALA A 350 10.46 16.40 -7.58
N THR A 351 10.18 17.48 -6.85
CA THR A 351 11.19 18.12 -5.98
C THR A 351 11.61 17.23 -4.81
N GLN A 352 10.71 16.44 -4.24
CA GLN A 352 11.03 15.49 -3.17
C GLN A 352 12.03 14.40 -3.60
N ILE A 353 12.07 14.07 -4.89
CA ILE A 353 13.06 13.13 -5.44
C ILE A 353 14.23 13.83 -6.15
N GLY A 354 14.37 15.16 -6.04
CA GLY A 354 15.51 15.93 -6.55
C GLY A 354 15.44 16.26 -8.04
N LEU A 355 14.24 16.42 -8.59
CA LEU A 355 14.00 17.07 -9.87
C LEU A 355 13.65 18.54 -9.65
N GLU A 356 13.94 19.37 -10.65
CA GLU A 356 13.43 20.75 -10.68
C GLU A 356 11.90 20.75 -10.89
N PRO A 357 11.18 21.78 -10.42
CA PRO A 357 9.76 21.92 -10.68
C PRO A 357 9.42 21.76 -12.16
N LEU A 358 8.39 20.96 -12.45
CA LEU A 358 7.96 20.65 -13.82
C LEU A 358 7.11 21.78 -14.42
N PHE A 359 6.28 22.38 -13.57
CA PHE A 359 5.30 23.41 -13.91
C PHE A 359 5.55 24.64 -13.04
N PRO A 360 6.19 25.69 -13.55
CA PRO A 360 6.47 26.89 -12.76
C PRO A 360 5.20 27.65 -12.36
N ASN A 361 5.22 28.26 -11.18
CA ASN A 361 4.18 29.16 -10.66
C ASN A 361 2.80 28.52 -10.41
N GLU A 362 2.72 27.23 -10.18
CA GLU A 362 1.45 26.57 -9.79
C GLU A 362 1.23 26.69 -8.28
N GLU A 363 0.03 27.14 -7.90
CA GLU A 363 -0.42 27.24 -6.51
C GLU A 363 -1.42 26.13 -6.18
N ASN A 364 -1.55 25.80 -4.89
CA ASN A 364 -2.51 24.81 -4.44
C ASN A 364 -3.95 25.37 -4.40
N PRO A 365 -4.85 24.97 -5.30
CA PRO A 365 -6.24 25.44 -5.30
C PRO A 365 -7.08 24.77 -4.19
N PHE A 366 -6.57 23.73 -3.54
CA PHE A 366 -7.23 22.99 -2.47
C PHE A 366 -6.39 22.96 -1.19
N PRO A 367 -6.12 24.11 -0.53
CA PRO A 367 -5.29 24.14 0.68
C PRO A 367 -5.83 23.24 1.80
N TRP A 368 -7.15 23.05 1.88
CA TRP A 368 -7.79 22.15 2.84
C TRP A 368 -7.37 20.68 2.69
N MET A 369 -6.93 20.24 1.51
CA MET A 369 -6.37 18.89 1.33
C MET A 369 -5.05 18.72 2.10
N SER A 370 -4.19 19.74 2.10
CA SER A 370 -2.96 19.71 2.90
C SER A 370 -3.27 19.64 4.40
N GLU A 371 -4.27 20.38 4.86
CA GLU A 371 -4.73 20.31 6.25
C GLU A 371 -5.22 18.90 6.62
N MET A 372 -5.92 18.21 5.70
CA MET A 372 -6.39 16.84 5.95
C MET A 372 -5.27 15.82 6.03
N ILE A 373 -4.19 16.02 5.29
CA ILE A 373 -3.00 15.14 5.32
C ILE A 373 -2.16 15.42 6.58
N ASP A 374 -2.02 16.68 6.96
CA ASP A 374 -1.11 17.14 8.01
C ASP A 374 -1.76 17.19 9.42
N LEU A 375 -3.11 17.19 9.50
CA LEU A 375 -3.81 17.24 10.78
C LEU A 375 -3.66 15.92 11.55
N LYS A 376 -2.91 15.98 12.65
CA LYS A 376 -3.05 15.02 13.74
C LYS A 376 -4.46 15.19 14.31
N LYS A 377 -5.36 14.26 14.03
CA LYS A 377 -6.69 14.29 14.65
C LYS A 377 -6.57 13.81 16.09
N GLU A 378 -6.49 14.76 17.03
CA GLU A 378 -6.84 14.49 18.42
C GLU A 378 -8.36 14.31 18.49
N ARG A 379 -8.81 13.05 18.56
CA ARG A 379 -10.21 12.72 18.80
C ARG A 379 -10.36 12.18 20.20
N ASN A 380 -11.44 12.61 20.86
CA ASN A 380 -11.80 12.07 22.17
C ASN A 380 -12.12 10.57 22.03
N PHE A 381 -11.44 9.73 22.80
CA PHE A 381 -11.64 8.28 22.84
C PHE A 381 -13.13 7.86 23.00
N PHE A 382 -13.93 8.68 23.66
CA PHE A 382 -15.35 8.40 23.90
C PHE A 382 -16.28 8.86 22.77
N GLU A 383 -15.82 9.69 21.85
CA GLU A 383 -16.61 10.21 20.73
C GLU A 383 -16.31 9.46 19.42
N THR A 384 -15.08 9.04 19.25
CA THR A 384 -14.62 8.26 18.10
C THR A 384 -13.36 7.49 18.47
N ARG A 385 -13.15 6.32 17.85
CA ARG A 385 -11.95 5.52 18.06
C ARG A 385 -10.69 6.37 17.79
N VAL A 386 -9.74 6.34 18.70
CA VAL A 386 -8.43 6.97 18.52
C VAL A 386 -7.66 6.15 17.51
N ILE A 387 -7.39 6.73 16.35
CA ILE A 387 -6.70 6.07 15.23
C ILE A 387 -5.20 6.38 15.25
N GLU A 388 -4.79 7.38 16.04
CA GLU A 388 -3.42 7.81 16.17
C GLU A 388 -2.87 7.42 17.52
N TYR A 389 -2.08 6.35 17.56
CA TYR A 389 -1.22 6.06 18.70
C TYR A 389 0.12 6.75 18.49
N GLN A 390 0.47 7.69 19.36
CA GLN A 390 1.82 8.25 19.37
C GLN A 390 2.78 7.18 19.89
N SER A 391 3.53 6.56 19.01
CA SER A 391 4.66 5.69 19.37
C SER A 391 5.96 6.48 19.65
N GLY A 392 5.91 7.82 19.54
CA GLY A 392 7.09 8.68 19.62
C GLY A 392 7.68 8.93 21.00
N GLY A 393 7.18 8.29 22.07
CA GLY A 393 7.68 8.54 23.42
C GLY A 393 8.21 7.32 24.18
N ALA A 394 8.05 6.11 23.65
CA ALA A 394 8.30 4.89 24.43
C ALA A 394 9.68 4.24 24.19
N LEU A 395 10.43 4.65 23.20
CA LEU A 395 11.73 4.04 22.87
C LEU A 395 12.76 5.13 22.56
N SER A 396 13.35 5.73 23.59
CA SER A 396 14.67 6.38 23.45
C SER A 396 15.71 5.27 23.49
N TRP A 397 16.37 5.02 22.39
CA TRP A 397 17.55 4.18 22.31
C TRP A 397 18.79 5.09 22.40
N ASP A 398 19.26 5.35 23.61
CA ASP A 398 20.59 5.91 23.85
C ASP A 398 21.69 4.84 23.67
#